data_9e7fb6ecc02bb00e916763a4d355b685
#
_entry.id   9e7fb6ecc02bb00e916763a4d355b685
#
_cell.length_a   1.000
_cell.length_b   1.000
_cell.length_c   1.000
_cell.angle_alpha   90.00
_cell.angle_beta   90.00
_cell.angle_gamma   90.00
#
_symmetry.space_group_name_H-M   'P 1'
#
loop_
_entity.id
_entity.type
_entity.pdbx_description
1 polymer ?
#
loop_
_entity_poly.entity_id
_entity_poly.type
_entity_poly.pdbx_seq_one_letter_code
_entity_poly.pdbx_strand_id
1 'polypeptide(L)'
;MTHRASYLALVLVAACQPPPVDYTGVFDGSAGRWVDLTHSFSESTIYWPTDTTGFELHELAFGPTEGGWFYASYAFASPEHGGTHLDAPVHFAEGQLTNEQIPLSGLMGPAAVVDVSGRATPDYLVTVEDLTTWEAEHGQLPNGGILLIRTGWAERWGDRTAYLGTDLTGPRAVPELHFPGIGADAADWLVTNRDLVAVGIDTPSIDYGQSADFRAHVILYAENISGFENV
;
A
#
# COMPACT_ATOMS: atom_id res chain seq x y z
N MET A 1 -36.54 -42.62 45.92
CA MET A 1 -35.64 -41.49 45.60
C MET A 1 -34.86 -41.87 44.35
N THR A 2 -35.29 -41.37 43.18
CA THR A 2 -34.68 -41.72 41.90
C THR A 2 -33.80 -40.55 41.44
N HIS A 3 -32.47 -40.75 41.46
CA HIS A 3 -31.49 -39.79 40.92
C HIS A 3 -31.51 -39.81 39.40
N ARG A 4 -31.93 -38.68 38.79
CA ARG A 4 -31.74 -38.44 37.35
C ARG A 4 -30.32 -37.85 37.13
N ALA A 5 -29.48 -38.61 36.48
CA ALA A 5 -28.19 -38.12 35.99
C ALA A 5 -28.41 -37.35 34.70
N SER A 6 -28.11 -36.04 34.71
CA SER A 6 -28.10 -35.19 33.49
C SER A 6 -26.74 -35.34 32.82
N TYR A 7 -26.73 -35.90 31.63
CA TYR A 7 -25.53 -35.93 30.77
C TYR A 7 -25.44 -34.62 29.99
N LEU A 8 -24.40 -33.83 30.25
CA LEU A 8 -24.06 -32.64 29.48
C LEU A 8 -23.25 -33.11 28.25
N ALA A 9 -23.84 -33.05 27.09
CA ALA A 9 -23.14 -33.34 25.83
C ALA A 9 -22.30 -32.11 25.44
N LEU A 10 -20.97 -32.26 25.52
CA LEU A 10 -20.03 -31.26 25.05
C LEU A 10 -19.91 -31.40 23.51
N VAL A 11 -20.50 -30.49 22.75
CA VAL A 11 -20.34 -30.43 21.31
C VAL A 11 -19.00 -29.70 21.02
N LEU A 12 -17.98 -30.45 20.65
CA LEU A 12 -16.73 -29.92 20.10
C LEU A 12 -17.01 -29.43 18.67
N VAL A 13 -17.11 -28.12 18.50
CA VAL A 13 -17.07 -27.50 17.20
C VAL A 13 -15.61 -27.49 16.76
N ALA A 14 -15.22 -28.44 15.91
CA ALA A 14 -13.93 -28.37 15.22
C ALA A 14 -13.99 -27.18 14.25
N ALA A 15 -13.34 -26.08 14.60
CA ALA A 15 -13.09 -25.00 13.67
C ALA A 15 -12.22 -25.56 12.54
N CYS A 16 -12.76 -25.66 11.33
CA CYS A 16 -11.97 -25.92 10.13
C CYS A 16 -11.04 -24.70 9.93
N GLN A 17 -9.80 -24.83 10.37
CA GLN A 17 -8.76 -23.89 9.94
C GLN A 17 -8.48 -24.17 8.45
N PRO A 18 -8.39 -23.14 7.60
CA PRO A 18 -7.94 -23.32 6.24
C PRO A 18 -6.54 -23.97 6.26
N PRO A 19 -6.21 -24.85 5.29
CA PRO A 19 -4.88 -25.42 5.20
C PRO A 19 -3.83 -24.31 5.11
N PRO A 20 -2.63 -24.52 5.71
CA PRO A 20 -1.55 -23.55 5.58
C PRO A 20 -1.24 -23.32 4.09
N VAL A 21 -1.05 -22.06 3.70
CA VAL A 21 -0.68 -21.70 2.34
C VAL A 21 0.71 -22.23 2.05
N ASP A 22 0.84 -23.03 0.99
CA ASP A 22 2.15 -23.52 0.54
C ASP A 22 2.79 -22.49 -0.40
N TYR A 23 3.81 -21.81 0.08
CA TYR A 23 4.58 -20.82 -0.68
C TYR A 23 5.78 -21.41 -1.44
N THR A 24 6.00 -22.72 -1.41
CA THR A 24 7.18 -23.35 -2.05
C THR A 24 7.28 -22.96 -3.52
N GLY A 25 6.18 -23.02 -4.26
CA GLY A 25 6.15 -22.66 -5.68
C GLY A 25 6.42 -21.18 -5.97
N VAL A 26 6.21 -20.29 -5.00
CA VAL A 26 6.54 -18.86 -5.12
C VAL A 26 8.04 -18.66 -5.09
N PHE A 27 8.75 -19.37 -4.20
CA PHE A 27 10.19 -19.21 -4.02
C PHE A 27 11.03 -19.98 -5.05
N ASP A 28 10.55 -21.09 -5.59
CA ASP A 28 11.24 -21.85 -6.63
C ASP A 28 10.87 -21.42 -8.06
N GLY A 29 9.96 -20.46 -8.20
CA GLY A 29 9.52 -19.90 -9.48
C GLY A 29 8.55 -20.80 -10.27
N SER A 30 8.11 -21.93 -9.71
CA SER A 30 7.19 -22.85 -10.40
C SER A 30 5.74 -22.31 -10.47
N ALA A 31 5.36 -21.42 -9.53
CA ALA A 31 4.02 -20.82 -9.46
C ALA A 31 3.93 -19.44 -10.14
N GLY A 32 5.02 -18.91 -10.72
CA GLY A 32 5.00 -17.60 -11.34
C GLY A 32 6.37 -16.94 -11.44
N ARG A 33 6.37 -15.61 -11.47
CA ARG A 33 7.57 -14.79 -11.50
C ARG A 33 7.52 -13.72 -10.41
N TRP A 34 8.68 -13.32 -9.91
CA TRP A 34 8.81 -12.12 -9.10
C TRP A 34 8.66 -10.89 -9.98
N VAL A 35 7.92 -9.91 -9.47
CA VAL A 35 7.76 -8.59 -10.09
C VAL A 35 8.12 -7.56 -9.04
N ASP A 36 9.14 -6.76 -9.33
CA ASP A 36 9.50 -5.60 -8.49
C ASP A 36 8.59 -4.42 -8.89
N LEU A 37 7.84 -3.91 -7.94
CA LEU A 37 6.96 -2.76 -8.10
C LEU A 37 7.60 -1.47 -7.57
N THR A 38 8.91 -1.50 -7.25
CA THR A 38 9.60 -0.39 -6.60
C THR A 38 10.19 0.57 -7.62
N HIS A 39 9.95 1.86 -7.45
CA HIS A 39 10.73 2.90 -8.08
C HIS A 39 12.05 3.13 -7.34
N SER A 40 13.17 3.23 -8.07
CA SER A 40 14.48 3.44 -7.48
C SER A 40 14.56 4.78 -6.74
N PHE A 41 15.13 4.79 -5.54
CA PHE A 41 15.43 6.01 -4.80
C PHE A 41 16.69 6.68 -5.36
N SER A 42 16.57 7.97 -5.67
CA SER A 42 17.64 8.82 -6.21
C SER A 42 17.29 10.29 -5.99
N GLU A 43 18.17 11.20 -6.42
CA GLU A 43 17.88 12.64 -6.43
C GLU A 43 16.65 13.03 -7.27
N SER A 44 16.22 12.16 -8.20
CA SER A 44 15.03 12.35 -9.03
C SER A 44 13.76 11.73 -8.46
N THR A 45 13.81 11.13 -7.26
CA THR A 45 12.63 10.56 -6.60
C THR A 45 11.57 11.63 -6.37
N ILE A 46 10.33 11.32 -6.73
CA ILE A 46 9.21 12.24 -6.58
C ILE A 46 8.67 12.11 -5.15
N TYR A 47 8.59 13.24 -4.47
CA TYR A 47 8.07 13.40 -3.11
C TYR A 47 6.78 14.20 -3.10
N TRP A 48 6.05 14.11 -2.01
CA TRP A 48 4.88 14.96 -1.79
C TRP A 48 5.30 16.44 -1.93
N PRO A 49 4.53 17.27 -2.62
CA PRO A 49 5.00 18.60 -3.02
C PRO A 49 5.26 19.59 -1.87
N THR A 50 4.78 19.31 -0.66
CA THR A 50 5.09 20.14 0.51
C THR A 50 6.43 19.80 1.17
N ASP A 51 7.04 18.66 0.82
CA ASP A 51 8.37 18.32 1.31
C ASP A 51 9.41 19.23 0.66
N THR A 52 10.25 19.81 1.51
CA THR A 52 11.27 20.78 1.08
C THR A 52 12.63 20.13 0.81
N THR A 53 12.77 18.84 1.15
CA THR A 53 13.95 18.01 0.94
C THR A 53 13.58 16.82 0.08
N GLY A 54 14.59 16.15 -0.48
CA GLY A 54 14.43 14.91 -1.23
C GLY A 54 15.32 13.83 -0.68
N PHE A 55 15.61 12.81 -1.49
CA PHE A 55 16.59 11.79 -1.17
C PHE A 55 18.00 12.41 -1.22
N GLU A 56 18.71 12.32 -0.11
CA GLU A 56 20.09 12.76 0.01
C GLU A 56 21.00 11.57 0.34
N LEU A 57 22.02 11.33 -0.49
CA LEU A 57 23.03 10.33 -0.28
C LEU A 57 24.36 10.99 0.07
N HIS A 58 24.86 10.74 1.29
CA HIS A 58 26.11 11.30 1.79
C HIS A 58 27.20 10.25 1.75
N GLU A 59 28.25 10.48 0.95
CA GLU A 59 29.44 9.64 0.96
C GLU A 59 30.22 9.85 2.26
N LEU A 60 30.42 8.78 3.01
CA LEU A 60 31.25 8.75 4.23
C LEU A 60 32.65 8.24 3.94
N ALA A 61 32.77 7.30 3.01
CA ALA A 61 34.03 6.77 2.52
C ALA A 61 33.84 6.10 1.16
N PHE A 62 34.81 6.27 0.27
CA PHE A 62 34.86 5.56 -1.01
C PHE A 62 36.28 5.47 -1.52
N GLY A 63 36.94 4.31 -1.42
CA GLY A 63 38.30 4.13 -1.91
C GLY A 63 39.11 3.06 -1.19
N PRO A 64 40.41 2.92 -1.57
CA PRO A 64 41.32 2.02 -0.90
C PRO A 64 41.67 2.54 0.50
N THR A 65 41.71 1.64 1.46
CA THR A 65 42.16 1.90 2.84
C THR A 65 43.69 1.72 2.98
N GLU A 66 44.24 2.23 4.07
CA GLU A 66 45.65 1.98 4.44
C GLU A 66 45.96 0.49 4.63
N GLY A 67 44.94 -0.31 4.98
CA GLY A 67 45.07 -1.77 5.12
C GLY A 67 45.04 -2.54 3.81
N GLY A 68 44.87 -1.87 2.65
CA GLY A 68 44.98 -2.46 1.32
C GLY A 68 43.66 -3.04 0.76
N TRP A 69 42.52 -2.85 1.44
CA TRP A 69 41.21 -3.22 0.90
C TRP A 69 40.41 -1.98 0.47
N PHE A 70 39.44 -2.17 -0.43
CA PHE A 70 38.49 -1.13 -0.80
C PHE A 70 37.39 -1.03 0.25
N TYR A 71 36.96 0.18 0.60
CA TYR A 71 35.86 0.44 1.50
C TYR A 71 34.94 1.53 0.93
N ALA A 72 33.62 1.27 0.96
CA ALA A 72 32.59 2.24 0.61
C ALA A 72 31.54 2.27 1.72
N SER A 73 31.16 3.46 2.13
CA SER A 73 30.11 3.67 3.14
C SER A 73 29.39 4.97 2.88
N TYR A 74 28.09 4.94 3.04
CA TYR A 74 27.21 6.09 2.82
C TYR A 74 26.25 6.23 3.99
N ALA A 75 25.76 7.44 4.18
CA ALA A 75 24.55 7.74 4.94
C ALA A 75 23.50 8.31 3.99
N PHE A 76 22.22 8.20 4.33
CA PHE A 76 21.16 8.83 3.56
C PHE A 76 20.14 9.51 4.47
N ALA A 77 19.45 10.52 3.93
CA ALA A 77 18.27 11.14 4.50
C ALA A 77 17.17 11.21 3.44
N SER A 78 15.93 11.08 3.86
CA SER A 78 14.77 11.11 2.98
C SER A 78 13.52 11.47 3.78
N PRO A 79 12.58 12.29 3.25
CA PRO A 79 11.21 12.29 3.76
C PRO A 79 10.57 10.92 3.64
N GLU A 80 9.54 10.65 4.42
CA GLU A 80 8.85 9.34 4.40
C GLU A 80 7.94 9.18 3.17
N HIS A 81 7.24 10.27 2.75
CA HIS A 81 6.22 10.24 1.71
C HIS A 81 6.77 10.59 0.33
N GLY A 82 7.41 9.63 -0.30
CA GLY A 82 7.95 9.75 -1.65
C GLY A 82 8.65 8.49 -2.11
N GLY A 83 8.76 8.33 -3.43
CA GLY A 83 9.15 7.03 -3.97
C GLY A 83 8.12 5.96 -3.64
N THR A 84 8.43 4.71 -3.91
CA THR A 84 7.61 3.59 -3.45
C THR A 84 7.77 3.41 -1.95
N HIS A 85 6.70 3.56 -1.19
CA HIS A 85 6.74 3.52 0.27
C HIS A 85 5.48 2.93 0.87
N LEU A 86 5.53 2.70 2.17
CA LEU A 86 4.41 2.26 2.98
C LEU A 86 4.03 3.35 3.97
N ASP A 87 2.77 3.70 3.99
CA ASP A 87 2.16 4.51 5.02
C ASP A 87 1.63 3.62 6.15
N ALA A 88 2.16 3.84 7.34
CA ALA A 88 1.60 3.21 8.54
C ALA A 88 0.27 3.87 8.92
N PRO A 89 -0.67 3.11 9.50
CA PRO A 89 -1.99 3.63 9.90
C PRO A 89 -1.95 4.87 10.78
N VAL A 90 -0.94 5.02 11.64
CA VAL A 90 -0.75 6.19 12.50
C VAL A 90 -0.64 7.51 11.71
N HIS A 91 -0.30 7.44 10.42
CA HIS A 91 -0.15 8.62 9.56
C HIS A 91 -1.42 9.49 9.54
N PHE A 92 -2.62 8.88 9.48
CA PHE A 92 -3.91 9.59 9.50
C PHE A 92 -4.85 9.14 10.64
N ALA A 93 -4.42 8.20 11.50
CA ALA A 93 -5.26 7.69 12.59
C ALA A 93 -4.47 7.63 13.91
N GLU A 94 -4.70 8.61 14.80
CA GLU A 94 -4.05 8.68 16.11
C GLU A 94 -4.25 7.39 16.92
N GLY A 95 -3.16 6.83 17.43
CA GLY A 95 -3.17 5.62 18.25
C GLY A 95 -3.20 4.32 17.50
N GLN A 96 -3.23 4.34 16.17
CA GLN A 96 -3.10 3.15 15.33
C GLN A 96 -1.62 2.74 15.14
N LEU A 97 -1.38 1.64 14.42
CA LEU A 97 -0.06 1.04 14.29
C LEU A 97 0.95 1.99 13.62
N THR A 98 2.15 2.07 14.21
CA THR A 98 3.34 2.65 13.61
C THR A 98 4.08 1.61 12.76
N ASN A 99 5.02 2.02 11.92
CA ASN A 99 5.74 1.12 11.00
C ASN A 99 6.34 -0.11 11.70
N GLU A 100 6.98 0.10 12.86
CA GLU A 100 7.62 -0.97 13.62
C GLU A 100 6.62 -1.89 14.35
N GLN A 101 5.37 -1.49 14.44
CA GLN A 101 4.29 -2.28 15.06
C GLN A 101 3.53 -3.13 14.06
N ILE A 102 3.62 -2.82 12.76
CA ILE A 102 2.95 -3.61 11.72
C ILE A 102 3.57 -5.01 11.70
N PRO A 103 2.77 -6.07 11.96
CA PRO A 103 3.30 -7.42 11.92
C PRO A 103 3.63 -7.83 10.49
N LEU A 104 4.62 -8.70 10.30
CA LEU A 104 5.00 -9.18 8.97
C LEU A 104 3.82 -9.80 8.19
N SER A 105 2.86 -10.41 8.90
CA SER A 105 1.61 -10.91 8.31
C SER A 105 0.71 -9.82 7.72
N GLY A 106 0.89 -8.56 8.10
CA GLY A 106 0.22 -7.41 7.50
C GLY A 106 0.91 -6.89 6.22
N LEU A 107 2.10 -7.40 5.90
CA LEU A 107 2.90 -7.02 4.74
C LEU A 107 3.02 -8.15 3.71
N MET A 108 2.48 -9.31 3.99
CA MET A 108 2.56 -10.51 3.14
C MET A 108 1.21 -11.23 3.13
N GLY A 109 0.71 -11.51 1.94
CA GLY A 109 -0.57 -12.22 1.81
C GLY A 109 -0.97 -12.42 0.36
N PRO A 110 -2.10 -13.07 0.12
CA PRO A 110 -2.69 -13.10 -1.20
C PRO A 110 -3.04 -11.68 -1.63
N ALA A 111 -2.82 -11.35 -2.90
CA ALA A 111 -3.10 -10.04 -3.43
C ALA A 111 -4.10 -10.12 -4.59
N ALA A 112 -4.94 -9.07 -4.69
CA ALA A 112 -5.80 -8.82 -5.84
C ALA A 112 -5.35 -7.54 -6.53
N VAL A 113 -5.30 -7.55 -7.86
CA VAL A 113 -5.01 -6.36 -8.67
C VAL A 113 -6.29 -5.93 -9.39
N VAL A 114 -6.86 -4.80 -8.98
CA VAL A 114 -8.00 -4.17 -9.65
C VAL A 114 -7.47 -3.17 -10.66
N ASP A 115 -7.57 -3.50 -11.94
CA ASP A 115 -7.07 -2.68 -13.05
C ASP A 115 -8.15 -1.75 -13.57
N VAL A 116 -7.98 -0.45 -13.32
CA VAL A 116 -8.83 0.64 -13.84
C VAL A 116 -8.11 1.50 -14.88
N SER A 117 -6.91 1.13 -15.32
CA SER A 117 -6.06 1.93 -16.20
C SER A 117 -6.72 2.32 -17.52
N GLY A 118 -7.63 1.49 -18.04
CA GLY A 118 -8.37 1.77 -19.28
C GLY A 118 -9.39 2.91 -19.18
N ARG A 119 -9.73 3.39 -17.95
CA ARG A 119 -10.73 4.43 -17.71
C ARG A 119 -10.27 5.52 -16.73
N ALA A 120 -9.13 5.32 -16.06
CA ALA A 120 -8.61 6.29 -15.12
C ALA A 120 -8.22 7.60 -15.83
N THR A 121 -8.84 8.68 -15.41
CA THR A 121 -8.49 10.06 -15.77
C THR A 121 -7.69 10.71 -14.64
N PRO A 122 -7.12 11.90 -14.81
CA PRO A 122 -6.35 12.56 -13.74
C PRO A 122 -7.05 12.68 -12.38
N ASP A 123 -8.37 12.81 -12.35
CA ASP A 123 -9.13 12.97 -11.11
C ASP A 123 -10.07 11.77 -10.88
N TYR A 124 -9.71 10.60 -11.41
CA TYR A 124 -10.52 9.41 -11.28
C TYR A 124 -10.59 8.94 -9.83
N LEU A 125 -11.80 8.66 -9.37
CA LEU A 125 -12.06 8.01 -8.09
C LEU A 125 -12.44 6.56 -8.32
N VAL A 126 -11.65 5.64 -7.77
CA VAL A 126 -12.00 4.21 -7.73
C VAL A 126 -13.30 4.06 -6.95
N THR A 127 -14.27 3.37 -7.54
CA THR A 127 -15.64 3.27 -7.04
C THR A 127 -15.94 1.89 -6.48
N VAL A 128 -17.05 1.78 -5.74
CA VAL A 128 -17.60 0.47 -5.34
C VAL A 128 -17.92 -0.40 -6.55
N GLU A 129 -18.37 0.21 -7.67
CA GLU A 129 -18.67 -0.51 -8.91
C GLU A 129 -17.41 -1.14 -9.52
N ASP A 130 -16.26 -0.46 -9.47
CA ASP A 130 -14.99 -1.02 -9.93
C ASP A 130 -14.62 -2.28 -9.15
N LEU A 131 -14.74 -2.22 -7.82
CA LEU A 131 -14.44 -3.33 -6.93
C LEU A 131 -15.40 -4.51 -7.12
N THR A 132 -16.69 -4.23 -7.16
CA THR A 132 -17.73 -5.27 -7.30
C THR A 132 -17.76 -5.87 -8.70
N THR A 133 -17.44 -5.11 -9.74
CA THR A 133 -17.27 -5.62 -11.11
C THR A 133 -16.09 -6.58 -11.18
N TRP A 134 -14.96 -6.20 -10.59
CA TRP A 134 -13.79 -7.06 -10.51
C TRP A 134 -14.12 -8.37 -9.76
N GLU A 135 -14.84 -8.28 -8.64
CA GLU A 135 -15.24 -9.47 -7.86
C GLU A 135 -16.22 -10.38 -8.60
N ALA A 136 -17.09 -9.81 -9.42
CA ALA A 136 -18.00 -10.61 -10.24
C ALA A 136 -17.27 -11.50 -11.26
N GLU A 137 -16.09 -11.08 -11.70
CA GLU A 137 -15.25 -11.79 -12.68
C GLU A 137 -14.23 -12.72 -12.02
N HIS A 138 -13.69 -12.35 -10.86
CA HIS A 138 -12.53 -13.00 -10.24
C HIS A 138 -12.84 -13.68 -8.89
N GLY A 139 -14.02 -13.45 -8.35
CA GLY A 139 -14.37 -13.85 -6.97
C GLY A 139 -14.05 -12.75 -5.96
N GLN A 140 -14.49 -12.96 -4.73
CA GLN A 140 -14.34 -12.00 -3.64
C GLN A 140 -12.85 -11.69 -3.36
N LEU A 141 -12.53 -10.44 -3.03
CA LEU A 141 -11.20 -10.04 -2.54
C LEU A 141 -10.76 -10.97 -1.40
N PRO A 142 -9.50 -11.42 -1.39
CA PRO A 142 -9.04 -12.40 -0.42
C PRO A 142 -9.04 -11.85 1.01
N ASN A 143 -9.55 -12.63 1.96
CA ASN A 143 -9.50 -12.27 3.38
C ASN A 143 -8.06 -12.24 3.88
N GLY A 144 -7.71 -11.24 4.69
CA GLY A 144 -6.34 -10.98 5.13
C GLY A 144 -5.42 -10.64 3.96
N GLY A 145 -6.00 -10.19 2.84
CA GLY A 145 -5.28 -9.93 1.60
C GLY A 145 -4.87 -8.47 1.41
N ILE A 146 -4.14 -8.25 0.33
CA ILE A 146 -3.68 -6.94 -0.12
C ILE A 146 -4.44 -6.59 -1.40
N LEU A 147 -5.06 -5.41 -1.43
CA LEU A 147 -5.68 -4.87 -2.63
C LEU A 147 -4.71 -3.91 -3.32
N LEU A 148 -4.33 -4.21 -4.56
CA LEU A 148 -3.56 -3.30 -5.41
C LEU A 148 -4.47 -2.69 -6.47
N ILE A 149 -4.47 -1.38 -6.56
CA ILE A 149 -5.19 -0.62 -7.59
C ILE A 149 -4.19 -0.19 -8.67
N ARG A 150 -4.41 -0.64 -9.90
CA ARG A 150 -3.62 -0.24 -11.06
C ARG A 150 -4.39 0.81 -11.84
N THR A 151 -3.92 2.05 -11.82
CA THR A 151 -4.50 3.16 -12.59
C THR A 151 -3.74 3.43 -13.90
N GLY A 152 -2.55 2.83 -14.07
CA GLY A 152 -1.62 3.11 -15.17
C GLY A 152 -0.83 4.41 -14.96
N TRP A 153 -0.94 5.01 -13.77
CA TRP A 153 -0.29 6.29 -13.48
C TRP A 153 1.23 6.17 -13.36
N ALA A 154 1.74 5.02 -12.93
CA ALA A 154 3.17 4.71 -12.85
C ALA A 154 3.92 4.95 -14.18
N GLU A 155 3.24 4.88 -15.33
CA GLU A 155 3.83 5.19 -16.64
C GLU A 155 4.33 6.64 -16.76
N ARG A 156 3.89 7.53 -15.87
CA ARG A 156 4.31 8.94 -15.80
C ARG A 156 5.49 9.17 -14.86
N TRP A 157 5.90 8.12 -14.11
CA TRP A 157 7.04 8.22 -13.21
C TRP A 157 8.30 8.67 -13.96
N GLY A 158 9.06 9.58 -13.40
CA GLY A 158 10.21 10.21 -14.04
C GLY A 158 9.92 11.59 -14.66
N ASP A 159 8.66 11.91 -14.91
CA ASP A 159 8.21 13.28 -15.21
C ASP A 159 7.34 13.78 -14.05
N ARG A 160 7.94 14.54 -13.14
CA ARG A 160 7.25 15.03 -11.93
C ARG A 160 5.97 15.80 -12.25
N THR A 161 6.00 16.64 -13.28
CA THR A 161 4.85 17.46 -13.66
C THR A 161 3.72 16.59 -14.23
N ALA A 162 4.04 15.62 -15.07
CA ALA A 162 3.06 14.69 -15.61
C ALA A 162 2.51 13.77 -14.52
N TYR A 163 3.32 13.41 -13.51
CA TYR A 163 2.94 12.50 -12.42
C TYR A 163 2.09 13.19 -11.36
N LEU A 164 2.45 14.41 -10.93
CA LEU A 164 1.72 15.19 -9.93
C LEU A 164 0.59 16.04 -10.52
N GLY A 165 0.59 16.30 -11.84
CA GLY A 165 -0.35 17.21 -12.51
C GLY A 165 0.04 18.69 -12.42
N THR A 166 1.13 19.03 -11.70
CA THR A 166 1.60 20.40 -11.51
C THR A 166 3.11 20.47 -11.36
N ASP A 167 3.72 21.58 -11.77
CA ASP A 167 5.14 21.90 -11.51
C ASP A 167 5.35 22.68 -10.20
N LEU A 168 4.27 23.09 -9.55
CA LEU A 168 4.31 23.84 -8.29
C LEU A 168 4.91 22.99 -7.14
N THR A 169 5.41 23.67 -6.13
CA THR A 169 5.93 23.13 -4.89
C THR A 169 5.36 23.85 -3.67
N GLY A 170 5.45 23.22 -2.52
CA GLY A 170 4.91 23.72 -1.27
C GLY A 170 3.38 23.67 -1.22
N PRO A 171 2.75 24.34 -0.23
CA PRO A 171 1.31 24.26 0.02
C PRO A 171 0.44 24.69 -1.18
N ARG A 172 0.98 25.51 -2.09
CA ARG A 172 0.25 25.95 -3.29
C ARG A 172 0.09 24.86 -4.33
N ALA A 173 0.89 23.80 -4.27
CA ALA A 173 0.80 22.70 -5.21
C ALA A 173 -0.40 21.79 -4.89
N VAL A 174 -0.77 21.65 -3.62
CA VAL A 174 -1.79 20.68 -3.18
C VAL A 174 -3.13 20.82 -3.91
N PRO A 175 -3.73 22.01 -4.05
CA PRO A 175 -4.98 22.17 -4.78
C PRO A 175 -4.85 21.98 -6.32
N GLU A 176 -3.63 21.90 -6.83
CA GLU A 176 -3.32 21.75 -8.26
C GLU A 176 -2.83 20.32 -8.60
N LEU A 177 -2.92 19.39 -7.66
CA LEU A 177 -2.57 17.99 -7.89
C LEU A 177 -3.65 17.28 -8.69
N HIS A 178 -3.24 16.48 -9.68
CA HIS A 178 -4.14 15.75 -10.55
C HIS A 178 -3.63 14.33 -10.77
N PHE A 179 -4.13 13.40 -9.99
CA PHE A 179 -3.90 11.95 -10.13
C PHE A 179 -5.07 11.15 -9.53
N PRO A 180 -5.30 9.90 -9.99
CA PRO A 180 -6.36 9.04 -9.47
C PRO A 180 -6.16 8.66 -8.01
N GLY A 181 -7.26 8.31 -7.33
CA GLY A 181 -7.23 7.76 -5.98
C GLY A 181 -8.45 6.91 -5.67
N ILE A 182 -8.54 6.44 -4.43
CA ILE A 182 -9.67 5.65 -3.93
C ILE A 182 -10.78 6.61 -3.48
N GLY A 183 -11.98 6.41 -3.98
CA GLY A 183 -13.15 7.18 -3.53
C GLY A 183 -13.53 6.87 -2.09
N ALA A 184 -14.01 7.85 -1.35
CA ALA A 184 -14.44 7.68 0.05
C ALA A 184 -15.47 6.55 0.21
N ASP A 185 -16.46 6.46 -0.69
CA ASP A 185 -17.48 5.40 -0.66
C ASP A 185 -16.85 4.01 -0.90
N ALA A 186 -15.81 3.93 -1.73
CA ALA A 186 -15.09 2.68 -1.95
C ALA A 186 -14.28 2.28 -0.71
N ALA A 187 -13.61 3.24 -0.05
CA ALA A 187 -12.91 3.01 1.20
C ALA A 187 -13.87 2.54 2.31
N ASP A 188 -15.01 3.22 2.51
CA ASP A 188 -16.05 2.82 3.46
C ASP A 188 -16.62 1.42 3.14
N TRP A 189 -16.80 1.11 1.87
CA TRP A 189 -17.27 -0.20 1.45
C TRP A 189 -16.24 -1.29 1.75
N LEU A 190 -14.94 -1.03 1.51
CA LEU A 190 -13.86 -1.96 1.80
C LEU A 190 -13.81 -2.32 3.28
N VAL A 191 -13.74 -1.33 4.18
CA VAL A 191 -13.67 -1.57 5.63
C VAL A 191 -14.93 -2.24 6.19
N THR A 192 -16.07 -2.02 5.56
CA THR A 192 -17.34 -2.61 6.01
C THR A 192 -17.53 -4.05 5.52
N ASN A 193 -17.03 -4.39 4.33
CA ASN A 193 -17.40 -5.62 3.64
C ASN A 193 -16.21 -6.56 3.38
N ARG A 194 -14.97 -6.13 3.62
CA ARG A 194 -13.76 -6.92 3.32
C ARG A 194 -12.79 -6.91 4.49
N ASP A 195 -12.04 -7.98 4.58
CA ASP A 195 -10.97 -8.15 5.55
C ASP A 195 -9.63 -8.01 4.82
N LEU A 196 -9.10 -6.78 4.76
CA LEU A 196 -7.85 -6.44 4.11
C LEU A 196 -6.80 -6.04 5.15
N VAL A 197 -5.53 -6.32 4.88
CA VAL A 197 -4.40 -5.89 5.71
C VAL A 197 -3.70 -4.66 5.12
N ALA A 198 -3.79 -4.48 3.81
CA ALA A 198 -3.23 -3.32 3.13
C ALA A 198 -3.96 -3.02 1.82
N VAL A 199 -3.84 -1.79 1.37
CA VAL A 199 -4.17 -1.34 0.01
C VAL A 199 -2.91 -0.77 -0.64
N GLY A 200 -2.83 -0.79 -1.98
CA GLY A 200 -1.74 -0.16 -2.70
C GLY A 200 -2.25 0.47 -4.00
N ILE A 201 -1.54 1.50 -4.48
CA ILE A 201 -1.89 2.24 -5.69
C ILE A 201 -0.64 2.75 -6.40
N ASP A 202 -0.69 2.87 -7.72
CA ASP A 202 0.39 3.38 -8.56
C ASP A 202 0.39 4.92 -8.71
N THR A 203 -0.09 5.63 -7.67
CA THR A 203 -0.17 7.09 -7.61
C THR A 203 0.56 7.65 -6.38
N PRO A 204 0.81 8.98 -6.31
CA PRO A 204 1.47 9.61 -5.16
C PRO A 204 0.70 9.52 -3.83
N SER A 205 -0.57 9.13 -3.87
CA SER A 205 -1.44 9.02 -2.69
C SER A 205 -2.57 8.04 -2.95
N ILE A 206 -3.05 7.34 -1.91
CA ILE A 206 -4.27 6.54 -1.99
C ILE A 206 -5.53 7.43 -2.14
N ASP A 207 -5.50 8.68 -1.69
CA ASP A 207 -6.50 9.68 -2.05
C ASP A 207 -6.17 10.28 -3.43
N TYR A 208 -7.17 10.81 -4.15
CA TYR A 208 -6.95 11.51 -5.41
C TYR A 208 -6.27 12.87 -5.19
N GLY A 209 -5.63 13.41 -6.23
CA GLY A 209 -4.74 14.57 -6.14
C GLY A 209 -5.31 15.79 -5.42
N GLN A 210 -6.59 16.14 -5.65
CA GLN A 210 -7.24 17.31 -5.06
C GLN A 210 -7.97 17.02 -3.75
N SER A 211 -7.75 15.86 -3.13
CA SER A 211 -8.33 15.55 -1.83
C SER A 211 -7.84 16.55 -0.78
N ALA A 212 -8.76 17.21 -0.12
CA ALA A 212 -8.47 18.17 0.95
C ALA A 212 -8.76 17.59 2.34
N ASP A 213 -9.47 16.49 2.41
CA ASP A 213 -9.93 15.84 3.64
C ASP A 213 -9.40 14.41 3.79
N PHE A 214 -8.63 13.90 2.81
CA PHE A 214 -7.91 12.63 2.84
C PHE A 214 -8.78 11.45 3.31
N ARG A 215 -9.99 11.35 2.73
CA ARG A 215 -11.02 10.42 3.21
C ARG A 215 -10.61 8.97 3.10
N ALA A 216 -9.92 8.56 2.04
CA ALA A 216 -9.47 7.19 1.89
C ALA A 216 -8.47 6.82 2.99
N HIS A 217 -7.48 7.68 3.27
CA HIS A 217 -6.53 7.50 4.36
C HIS A 217 -7.26 7.38 5.71
N VAL A 218 -8.08 8.39 6.05
CA VAL A 218 -8.77 8.44 7.35
C VAL A 218 -9.60 7.19 7.61
N ILE A 219 -10.32 6.70 6.59
CA ILE A 219 -11.20 5.52 6.72
C ILE A 219 -10.38 4.24 6.85
N LEU A 220 -9.42 4.01 5.95
CA LEU A 220 -8.66 2.77 5.90
C LEU A 220 -7.69 2.65 7.10
N TYR A 221 -7.02 3.73 7.46
CA TYR A 221 -6.03 3.70 8.53
C TYR A 221 -6.66 3.62 9.93
N ALA A 222 -7.91 4.08 10.08
CA ALA A 222 -8.68 3.88 11.32
C ALA A 222 -8.89 2.38 11.63
N GLU A 223 -8.88 1.52 10.60
CA GLU A 223 -9.02 0.06 10.72
C GLU A 223 -7.66 -0.68 10.64
N ASN A 224 -6.54 0.03 10.78
CA ASN A 224 -5.18 -0.50 10.66
C ASN A 224 -4.88 -1.14 9.29
N ILE A 225 -5.52 -0.71 8.22
CA ILE A 225 -5.21 -1.09 6.85
C ILE A 225 -4.12 -0.15 6.36
N SER A 226 -2.91 -0.67 6.12
CA SER A 226 -1.75 0.12 5.65
C SER A 226 -1.91 0.54 4.18
N GLY A 227 -1.24 1.63 3.78
CA GLY A 227 -1.20 2.09 2.39
C GLY A 227 0.17 1.84 1.75
N PHE A 228 0.19 1.32 0.50
CA PHE A 228 1.37 1.34 -0.35
C PHE A 228 1.15 2.37 -1.46
N GLU A 229 2.07 3.28 -1.63
CA GLU A 229 1.99 4.33 -2.63
C GLU A 229 3.16 4.28 -3.61
N ASN A 230 2.92 4.76 -4.83
CA ASN A 230 3.91 4.74 -5.91
C ASN A 230 4.42 3.29 -6.21
N VAL A 231 3.50 2.30 -6.31
CA VAL A 231 3.83 0.91 -6.64
C VAL A 231 3.69 0.60 -8.12
#